data_6658acdf596ae4367bd60ee157ba3d6c
#
_entry.id   6658acdf596ae4367bd60ee157ba3d6c
#
_cell.length_a   1.000
_cell.length_b   1.000
_cell.length_c   1.000
_cell.angle_alpha   90.00
_cell.angle_beta   90.00
_cell.angle_gamma   90.00
#
_symmetry.space_group_name_H-M   'P 1'
#
loop_
_entity.id
_entity.type
_entity.pdbx_description
1 polymer ?
#
loop_
_entity_poly.entity_id
_entity_poly.type
_entity_poly.pdbx_seq_one_letter_code
_entity_poly.pdbx_strand_id
1 'polypeptide(L)'
;MDYTVLAKGIALAGCAIGAGLALIAGIGPGIGEGNAVAKALEAIGRQPECKGDVTSTMILGCAIAETTGIYGFVTGMLLIFVAPGMFLNRLG
;
A
#
# COMPACT_ATOMS: atom_id res chain seq x y z
N MET A 1 -1.94 16.48 -33.90
CA MET A 1 -1.73 15.43 -32.88
C MET A 1 -1.91 14.08 -33.53
N ASP A 2 -0.96 13.20 -33.30
CA ASP A 2 -1.02 11.82 -33.74
C ASP A 2 -1.82 10.98 -32.75
N TYR A 3 -2.62 10.02 -33.26
CA TYR A 3 -3.36 9.10 -32.40
C TYR A 3 -2.42 8.28 -31.52
N THR A 4 -1.24 7.94 -32.01
CA THR A 4 -0.23 7.22 -31.21
C THR A 4 0.23 8.05 -30.02
N VAL A 5 0.47 9.34 -30.20
CA VAL A 5 0.86 10.24 -29.13
C VAL A 5 -0.27 10.35 -28.10
N LEU A 6 -1.51 10.48 -28.57
CA LEU A 6 -2.67 10.55 -27.68
C LEU A 6 -2.82 9.26 -26.89
N ALA A 7 -2.68 8.10 -27.53
CA ALA A 7 -2.77 6.80 -26.86
C ALA A 7 -1.71 6.66 -25.77
N LYS A 8 -0.47 7.08 -26.05
CA LYS A 8 0.61 7.06 -25.05
C LYS A 8 0.28 7.96 -23.85
N GLY A 9 -0.26 9.15 -24.12
CA GLY A 9 -0.67 10.06 -23.05
C GLY A 9 -1.76 9.48 -22.18
N ILE A 10 -2.76 8.85 -22.77
CA ILE A 10 -3.84 8.20 -22.04
C ILE A 10 -3.31 7.04 -21.18
N ALA A 11 -2.41 6.23 -21.74
CA ALA A 11 -1.81 5.12 -21.00
C ALA A 11 -1.01 5.63 -19.80
N LEU A 12 -0.23 6.70 -19.96
CA LEU A 12 0.54 7.28 -18.86
C LEU A 12 -0.37 7.86 -17.80
N ALA A 13 -1.43 8.55 -18.19
CA ALA A 13 -2.41 9.10 -17.26
C ALA A 13 -3.10 7.96 -16.48
N GLY A 14 -3.47 6.88 -17.16
CA GLY A 14 -4.06 5.71 -16.53
C GLY A 14 -3.14 5.08 -15.50
N CYS A 15 -1.86 4.94 -15.82
CA CYS A 15 -0.86 4.41 -14.90
C CYS A 15 -0.72 5.30 -13.66
N ALA A 16 -0.66 6.62 -13.84
CA ALA A 16 -0.51 7.56 -12.73
C ALA A 16 -1.73 7.55 -11.82
N ILE A 17 -2.93 7.59 -12.40
CA ILE A 17 -4.18 7.56 -11.63
C ILE A 17 -4.33 6.22 -10.92
N GLY A 18 -4.06 5.11 -11.63
CA GLY A 18 -4.13 3.78 -11.06
C GLY A 18 -3.15 3.58 -9.91
N ALA A 19 -1.93 4.12 -10.02
CA ALA A 19 -0.95 4.07 -8.94
C ALA A 19 -1.46 4.81 -7.69
N GLY A 20 -2.03 6.00 -7.88
CA GLY A 20 -2.60 6.76 -6.79
C GLY A 20 -3.75 6.02 -6.11
N LEU A 21 -4.64 5.41 -6.90
CA LEU A 21 -5.76 4.62 -6.37
C LEU A 21 -5.28 3.36 -5.63
N ALA A 22 -4.23 2.71 -6.16
CA ALA A 22 -3.67 1.52 -5.52
C ALA A 22 -3.12 1.82 -4.12
N LEU A 23 -2.55 3.01 -3.93
CA LEU A 23 -1.99 3.42 -2.63
C LEU A 23 -3.08 3.65 -1.58
N ILE A 24 -4.33 3.83 -1.97
CA ILE A 24 -5.45 3.94 -1.03
C ILE A 24 -5.58 2.67 -0.19
N ALA A 25 -5.12 1.53 -0.70
CA ALA A 25 -5.15 0.27 0.05
C ALA A 25 -4.43 0.36 1.40
N GLY A 26 -3.50 1.31 1.57
CA GLY A 26 -2.81 1.52 2.84
C GLY A 26 -3.68 2.12 3.94
N ILE A 27 -4.82 2.72 3.61
CA ILE A 27 -5.70 3.35 4.61
C ILE A 27 -6.24 2.32 5.62
N GLY A 28 -6.73 1.17 5.13
CA GLY A 28 -7.28 0.14 6.00
C GLY A 28 -6.28 -0.37 7.02
N PRO A 29 -5.16 -0.95 6.58
CA PRO A 29 -4.11 -1.40 7.50
C PRO A 29 -3.57 -0.27 8.39
N GLY A 30 -3.41 0.94 7.84
CA GLY A 30 -2.93 2.08 8.62
C GLY A 30 -3.82 2.39 9.80
N ILE A 31 -5.13 2.43 9.61
CA ILE A 31 -6.08 2.67 10.68
C ILE A 31 -6.11 1.48 11.65
N GLY A 32 -6.19 0.26 11.12
CA GLY A 32 -6.27 -0.94 11.96
C GLY A 32 -5.02 -1.14 12.80
N GLU A 33 -3.85 -1.00 12.20
CA GLU A 33 -2.59 -1.15 12.91
C GLU A 33 -2.39 -0.03 13.93
N GLY A 34 -2.78 1.21 13.59
CA GLY A 34 -2.74 2.32 14.52
C GLY A 34 -3.61 2.06 15.75
N ASN A 35 -4.83 1.53 15.56
CA ASN A 35 -5.70 1.15 16.65
C ASN A 35 -5.08 0.02 17.49
N ALA A 36 -4.46 -0.96 16.85
CA ALA A 36 -3.79 -2.07 17.54
C ALA A 36 -2.64 -1.55 18.43
N VAL A 37 -1.85 -0.60 17.91
CA VAL A 37 -0.76 0.00 18.67
C VAL A 37 -1.31 0.76 19.89
N ALA A 38 -2.38 1.54 19.70
CA ALA A 38 -2.99 2.28 20.79
C ALA A 38 -3.47 1.34 21.91
N LYS A 39 -4.11 0.23 21.53
CA LYS A 39 -4.59 -0.76 22.50
C LYS A 39 -3.45 -1.51 23.17
N ALA A 40 -2.38 -1.79 22.43
CA ALA A 40 -1.18 -2.43 23.00
C ALA A 40 -0.53 -1.53 24.04
N LEU A 41 -0.39 -0.25 23.75
CA LEU A 41 0.19 0.71 24.68
C LEU A 41 -0.68 0.85 25.95
N GLU A 42 -2.00 0.86 25.79
CA GLU A 42 -2.93 0.91 26.91
C GLU A 42 -2.77 -0.33 27.79
N ALA A 43 -2.70 -1.51 27.20
CA ALA A 43 -2.53 -2.76 27.95
C ALA A 43 -1.21 -2.77 28.71
N ILE A 44 -0.11 -2.35 28.08
CA ILE A 44 1.21 -2.29 28.71
C ILE A 44 1.21 -1.27 29.86
N GLY A 45 0.50 -0.15 29.68
CA GLY A 45 0.38 0.86 30.72
C GLY A 45 -0.35 0.33 31.96
N ARG A 46 -1.34 -0.55 31.76
CA ARG A 46 -2.07 -1.17 32.91
C ARG A 46 -1.32 -2.32 33.55
N GLN A 47 -0.63 -3.11 32.73
CA GLN A 47 0.09 -4.30 33.19
C GLN A 47 1.46 -4.35 32.47
N PRO A 48 2.46 -3.64 33.00
CA PRO A 48 3.79 -3.59 32.37
C PRO A 48 4.42 -4.95 32.12
N GLU A 49 4.07 -5.95 32.92
CA GLU A 49 4.59 -7.31 32.77
C GLU A 49 4.11 -8.00 31.48
N CYS A 50 3.07 -7.50 30.83
CA CYS A 50 2.58 -8.09 29.57
C CYS A 50 3.29 -7.54 28.32
N LYS A 51 4.27 -6.64 28.48
CA LYS A 51 4.91 -5.96 27.37
C LYS A 51 5.43 -6.91 26.29
N GLY A 52 6.12 -7.98 26.70
CA GLY A 52 6.69 -8.94 25.76
C GLY A 52 5.63 -9.67 24.95
N ASP A 53 4.62 -10.19 25.63
CA ASP A 53 3.54 -10.94 24.97
C ASP A 53 2.70 -10.06 24.05
N VAL A 54 2.36 -8.85 24.50
CA VAL A 54 1.56 -7.89 23.74
C VAL A 54 2.34 -7.44 22.52
N THR A 55 3.62 -7.11 22.66
CA THR A 55 4.45 -6.65 21.54
C THR A 55 4.58 -7.73 20.47
N SER A 56 4.86 -8.98 20.88
CA SER A 56 5.00 -10.08 19.94
C SER A 56 3.71 -10.36 19.19
N THR A 57 2.59 -10.40 19.89
CA THR A 57 1.28 -10.65 19.27
C THR A 57 0.88 -9.52 18.36
N MET A 58 1.13 -8.26 18.75
CA MET A 58 0.84 -7.09 17.94
C MET A 58 1.63 -7.11 16.64
N ILE A 59 2.93 -7.40 16.71
CA ILE A 59 3.78 -7.44 15.50
C ILE A 59 3.27 -8.49 14.53
N LEU A 60 2.92 -9.68 15.02
CA LEU A 60 2.40 -10.74 14.18
C LEU A 60 1.07 -10.33 13.54
N GLY A 61 0.14 -9.79 14.31
CA GLY A 61 -1.16 -9.35 13.82
C GLY A 61 -1.04 -8.22 12.80
N CYS A 62 -0.19 -7.23 13.08
CA CYS A 62 0.05 -6.12 12.17
C CYS A 62 0.72 -6.58 10.87
N ALA A 63 1.64 -7.53 10.94
CA ALA A 63 2.28 -8.08 9.75
C ALA A 63 1.26 -8.76 8.83
N ILE A 64 0.31 -9.50 9.40
CA ILE A 64 -0.75 -10.13 8.62
C ILE A 64 -1.71 -9.07 8.06
N ALA A 65 -2.09 -8.08 8.86
CA ALA A 65 -3.01 -7.02 8.44
C ALA A 65 -2.42 -6.14 7.33
N GLU A 66 -1.11 -5.96 7.32
CA GLU A 66 -0.43 -5.13 6.31
C GLU A 66 -0.45 -5.75 4.91
N THR A 67 -0.77 -7.03 4.78
CA THR A 67 -0.70 -7.76 3.51
C THR A 67 -1.47 -7.03 2.39
N THR A 68 -2.68 -6.53 2.66
CA THR A 68 -3.47 -5.81 1.66
C THR A 68 -2.84 -4.48 1.27
N GLY A 69 -2.24 -3.77 2.23
CA GLY A 69 -1.50 -2.54 1.96
C GLY A 69 -0.28 -2.79 1.09
N ILE A 70 0.43 -3.88 1.33
CA ILE A 70 1.60 -4.27 0.53
C ILE A 70 1.18 -4.61 -0.90
N TYR A 71 0.05 -5.31 -1.10
CA TYR A 71 -0.45 -5.59 -2.43
C TYR A 71 -0.72 -4.29 -3.20
N GLY A 72 -1.36 -3.31 -2.58
CA GLY A 72 -1.58 -2.00 -3.19
C GLY A 72 -0.28 -1.27 -3.47
N PHE A 73 0.67 -1.33 -2.56
CA PHE A 73 2.00 -0.72 -2.72
C PHE A 73 2.74 -1.33 -3.92
N VAL A 74 2.77 -2.66 -4.03
CA VAL A 74 3.42 -3.34 -5.16
C VAL A 74 2.74 -2.98 -6.48
N THR A 75 1.41 -2.97 -6.51
CA THR A 75 0.66 -2.57 -7.71
C THR A 75 1.00 -1.14 -8.11
N GLY A 76 1.04 -0.21 -7.14
CA GLY A 76 1.43 1.17 -7.41
C GLY A 76 2.84 1.29 -7.96
N MET A 77 3.79 0.55 -7.40
CA MET A 77 5.18 0.54 -7.89
C MET A 77 5.27 0.04 -9.32
N LEU A 78 4.54 -1.03 -9.65
CA LEU A 78 4.52 -1.56 -11.01
C LEU A 78 3.93 -0.55 -11.99
N LEU A 79 2.90 0.18 -11.59
CA LEU A 79 2.27 1.18 -12.45
C LEU A 79 3.14 2.42 -12.65
N ILE A 80 4.06 2.70 -11.73
CA ILE A 80 4.97 3.85 -11.84
C ILE A 80 6.23 3.46 -12.61
N PHE A 81 6.84 2.32 -12.31
CA PHE A 81 8.17 1.99 -12.80
C PHE A 81 8.20 1.00 -13.97
N VAL A 82 7.21 0.12 -14.09
CA VAL A 82 7.23 -0.97 -15.07
C VAL A 82 6.21 -0.76 -16.18
N ALA A 83 4.95 -0.56 -15.82
CA ALA A 83 3.85 -0.51 -16.79
C ALA A 83 3.99 0.62 -17.82
N PRO A 84 4.40 1.86 -17.44
CA PRO A 84 4.54 2.93 -18.44
C PRO A 84 5.49 2.57 -19.58
N GLY A 85 6.64 1.98 -19.27
CA GLY A 85 7.61 1.56 -20.29
C GLY A 85 7.05 0.49 -21.19
N MET A 86 6.35 -0.50 -20.63
CA MET A 86 5.73 -1.57 -21.41
C MET A 86 4.67 -1.03 -22.37
N PHE A 87 3.79 -0.14 -21.89
CA PHE A 87 2.73 0.43 -22.71
C PHE A 87 3.29 1.33 -23.81
N LEU A 88 4.28 2.15 -23.49
CA LEU A 88 4.91 3.02 -24.48
C LEU A 88 5.58 2.22 -25.58
N ASN A 89 6.23 1.11 -25.24
CA ASN A 89 6.85 0.23 -26.22
C ASN A 89 5.83 -0.43 -27.13
N ARG A 90 4.70 -0.86 -26.59
CA ARG A 90 3.65 -1.52 -27.36
C ARG A 90 2.88 -0.56 -28.26
N LEU A 91 2.75 0.70 -27.84
CA LEU A 91 2.00 1.70 -28.58
C LEU A 91 2.85 2.46 -29.61
N GLY A 92 4.11 2.29 -29.53
CA GLY A 92 5.02 3.01 -30.42
C GLY A 92 6.03 2.16 -31.06
#